data_bc717e60855608cb8f2a0102417ca020
#
_entry.id   bc717e60855608cb8f2a0102417ca020
#
_cell.length_a   1.000
_cell.length_b   1.000
_cell.length_c   1.000
_cell.angle_alpha   90.00
_cell.angle_beta   90.00
_cell.angle_gamma   90.00
#
_symmetry.space_group_name_H-M   'P 1'
#
loop_
_entity.id
_entity.type
_entity.pdbx_description
1 polymer ?
#
loop_
_entity_poly.entity_id
_entity_poly.type
_entity_poly.pdbx_seq_one_letter_code
_entity_poly.pdbx_strand_id
1 'polypeptide(L)'
;MCGTGRSFRFALIFILFCLSSFPEALPENYSSNISNTDSSFVAIDIDGNNELDALTDGLLLLRGMFGLTGDALVNGVIGVNATYSSSADIESRIANLGNIIDIDGNGNIDALTDGLIILRYLFGIRGETMLSGVTATDSVRSTV
;
A
#
# COMPACT_ATOMS: atom_id res chain seq x y z
N MET A 1 -36.47 7.41 -56.76
CA MET A 1 -35.17 7.99 -57.05
C MET A 1 -34.46 8.06 -55.74
N CYS A 2 -33.65 7.09 -55.49
CA CYS A 2 -32.22 7.09 -55.71
C CYS A 2 -31.48 7.99 -54.74
N GLY A 3 -30.75 7.40 -53.83
CA GLY A 3 -29.40 7.59 -53.46
C GLY A 3 -29.14 7.01 -52.08
N THR A 4 -28.76 5.83 -51.99
CA THR A 4 -27.41 5.27 -51.92
C THR A 4 -26.74 5.47 -50.58
N GLY A 5 -26.75 4.35 -49.82
CA GLY A 5 -25.83 4.15 -48.69
C GLY A 5 -24.37 4.16 -49.10
N ARG A 6 -23.60 4.96 -48.41
CA ARG A 6 -22.11 4.88 -48.37
C ARG A 6 -21.66 5.66 -47.16
N SER A 7 -21.65 5.07 -46.00
CA SER A 7 -20.85 5.57 -44.86
C SER A 7 -20.68 4.58 -43.70
N PHE A 8 -20.90 3.29 -43.90
CA PHE A 8 -20.71 2.32 -42.79
C PHE A 8 -19.46 1.44 -42.90
N ARG A 9 -18.59 1.68 -43.91
CA ARG A 9 -17.42 0.83 -44.12
C ARG A 9 -16.10 1.47 -43.63
N PHE A 10 -16.10 2.74 -43.25
CA PHE A 10 -14.87 3.40 -42.77
C PHE A 10 -14.69 3.40 -41.25
N ALA A 11 -15.77 3.17 -40.50
CA ALA A 11 -15.68 3.13 -39.03
C ALA A 11 -15.09 1.80 -38.50
N LEU A 12 -15.22 0.72 -39.25
CA LEU A 12 -14.75 -0.62 -38.81
C LEU A 12 -13.23 -0.82 -39.00
N ILE A 13 -12.63 -0.09 -39.93
CA ILE A 13 -11.18 -0.17 -40.20
C ILE A 13 -10.36 0.60 -39.17
N PHE A 14 -10.94 1.65 -38.59
CA PHE A 14 -10.23 2.45 -37.57
C PHE A 14 -10.19 1.79 -36.18
N ILE A 15 -11.17 0.95 -35.88
CA ILE A 15 -11.20 0.18 -34.63
C ILE A 15 -10.22 -1.01 -34.68
N LEU A 16 -9.98 -1.57 -35.85
CA LEU A 16 -9.04 -2.69 -36.00
C LEU A 16 -7.57 -2.27 -35.97
N PHE A 17 -7.26 -0.98 -36.23
CA PHE A 17 -5.90 -0.45 -36.22
C PHE A 17 -5.43 0.07 -34.87
N CYS A 18 -6.37 0.31 -33.94
CA CYS A 18 -6.05 0.75 -32.57
C CYS A 18 -5.72 -0.43 -31.63
N LEU A 19 -5.97 -1.69 -32.05
CA LEU A 19 -5.67 -2.90 -31.27
C LEU A 19 -4.29 -3.51 -31.54
N SER A 20 -3.50 -2.93 -32.46
CA SER A 20 -2.20 -3.48 -32.85
C SER A 20 -0.99 -2.66 -32.38
N SER A 21 -1.16 -1.69 -31.48
CA SER A 21 -0.08 -0.87 -30.94
C SER A 21 -0.02 -0.87 -29.41
N PHE A 22 -0.43 -1.97 -28.77
CA PHE A 22 0.08 -2.26 -27.43
C PHE A 22 1.43 -2.94 -27.60
N PRO A 23 2.52 -2.38 -27.08
CA PRO A 23 3.76 -3.10 -27.01
C PRO A 23 3.55 -4.33 -26.14
N GLU A 24 3.62 -5.48 -26.76
CA GLU A 24 3.69 -6.78 -26.14
C GLU A 24 4.90 -6.83 -25.22
N ALA A 25 4.71 -7.57 -24.13
CA ALA A 25 5.72 -8.02 -23.21
C ALA A 25 6.14 -7.01 -22.14
N LEU A 26 5.38 -6.99 -21.08
CA LEU A 26 6.00 -6.94 -19.74
C LEU A 26 6.98 -8.12 -19.68
N PRO A 27 8.23 -7.92 -19.29
CA PRO A 27 9.21 -9.00 -19.24
C PRO A 27 8.66 -10.10 -18.31
N GLU A 28 8.57 -11.32 -18.83
CA GLU A 28 8.13 -12.52 -18.09
C GLU A 28 9.04 -12.87 -16.89
N ASN A 29 9.98 -12.01 -16.55
CA ASN A 29 10.90 -12.16 -15.43
C ASN A 29 10.44 -11.46 -14.14
N TYR A 30 9.23 -10.90 -14.09
CA TYR A 30 8.75 -10.32 -12.83
C TYR A 30 8.20 -11.38 -11.83
N SER A 31 7.97 -12.60 -12.30
CA SER A 31 7.34 -13.65 -11.49
C SER A 31 8.30 -14.59 -10.76
N SER A 32 9.63 -14.42 -10.88
CA SER A 32 10.58 -15.40 -10.31
C SER A 32 11.51 -14.88 -9.22
N ASN A 33 11.35 -13.64 -8.75
CA ASN A 33 12.17 -13.08 -7.66
C ASN A 33 11.40 -12.67 -6.41
N ILE A 34 10.15 -13.17 -6.21
CA ILE A 34 9.42 -13.02 -4.94
C ILE A 34 9.75 -14.19 -3.99
N SER A 35 10.95 -14.72 -4.04
CA SER A 35 11.41 -15.68 -3.02
C SER A 35 12.26 -15.03 -1.92
N ASN A 36 12.41 -13.69 -1.95
CA ASN A 36 12.78 -12.89 -0.80
C ASN A 36 11.63 -11.94 -0.52
N THR A 37 10.51 -12.46 -0.02
CA THR A 37 9.57 -11.66 0.75
C THR A 37 10.39 -11.11 1.91
N ASP A 38 10.81 -9.86 1.80
CA ASP A 38 11.46 -9.17 2.89
C ASP A 38 10.55 -9.33 4.10
N SER A 39 11.06 -9.96 5.14
CA SER A 39 10.30 -10.31 6.35
C SER A 39 9.60 -9.08 6.95
N SER A 40 10.11 -7.89 6.63
CA SER A 40 9.55 -6.61 7.02
C SER A 40 8.18 -6.33 6.39
N PHE A 41 7.97 -6.72 5.12
CA PHE A 41 6.68 -6.53 4.46
C PHE A 41 5.58 -7.43 5.04
N VAL A 42 5.93 -8.68 5.33
CA VAL A 42 5.00 -9.62 5.98
C VAL A 42 4.66 -9.16 7.41
N ALA A 43 5.58 -8.44 8.06
CA ALA A 43 5.38 -7.95 9.41
C ALA A 43 4.32 -6.86 9.51
N ILE A 44 4.18 -6.00 8.50
CA ILE A 44 3.20 -4.89 8.49
C ILE A 44 1.85 -5.26 7.85
N ASP A 45 1.64 -6.49 7.41
CA ASP A 45 0.33 -7.08 7.14
C ASP A 45 -0.35 -7.38 8.50
N ILE A 46 -1.00 -6.37 9.05
CA ILE A 46 -1.46 -6.38 10.44
C ILE A 46 -2.66 -7.29 10.64
N ASP A 47 -3.56 -7.36 9.69
CA ASP A 47 -4.72 -8.23 9.76
C ASP A 47 -4.47 -9.63 9.19
N GLY A 48 -3.32 -9.87 8.56
CA GLY A 48 -2.88 -11.19 8.11
C GLY A 48 -3.66 -11.74 6.94
N ASN A 49 -4.11 -10.87 6.02
CA ASN A 49 -4.84 -11.27 4.82
C ASN A 49 -3.91 -11.52 3.61
N ASN A 50 -2.58 -11.33 3.76
CA ASN A 50 -1.55 -11.38 2.74
C ASN A 50 -1.63 -10.26 1.69
N GLU A 51 -2.33 -9.19 1.98
CA GLU A 51 -2.37 -7.97 1.20
C GLU A 51 -1.85 -6.81 2.07
N LEU A 52 -1.16 -5.86 1.48
CA LEU A 52 -0.66 -4.67 2.18
C LEU A 52 -1.44 -3.45 1.73
N ASP A 53 -2.37 -3.03 2.54
CA ASP A 53 -3.30 -1.96 2.23
C ASP A 53 -3.14 -0.76 3.17
N ALA A 54 -3.14 0.44 2.57
CA ALA A 54 -3.09 1.69 3.33
C ALA A 54 -4.35 1.90 4.21
N LEU A 55 -5.51 1.43 3.75
CA LEU A 55 -6.80 1.66 4.42
C LEU A 55 -7.18 0.55 5.43
N THR A 56 -6.41 -0.53 5.46
CA THR A 56 -6.49 -1.59 6.47
C THR A 56 -5.25 -1.54 7.35
N ASP A 57 -4.14 -2.15 6.94
CA ASP A 57 -2.90 -2.25 7.73
C ASP A 57 -2.34 -0.89 8.12
N GLY A 58 -2.29 0.05 7.17
CA GLY A 58 -1.79 1.39 7.45
C GLY A 58 -2.62 2.13 8.50
N LEU A 59 -3.95 2.00 8.44
CA LEU A 59 -4.83 2.61 9.45
C LEU A 59 -4.79 1.86 10.79
N LEU A 60 -4.68 0.54 10.79
CA LEU A 60 -4.50 -0.26 12.02
C LEU A 60 -3.22 0.16 12.75
N LEU A 61 -2.11 0.24 12.02
CA LEU A 61 -0.84 0.73 12.56
C LEU A 61 -0.95 2.15 13.11
N LEU A 62 -1.47 3.07 12.32
CA LEU A 62 -1.58 4.47 12.72
C LEU A 62 -2.46 4.63 13.96
N ARG A 63 -3.61 3.95 14.02
CA ARG A 63 -4.50 3.94 15.19
C ARG A 63 -3.82 3.35 16.42
N GLY A 64 -3.10 2.23 16.28
CA GLY A 64 -2.34 1.63 17.37
C GLY A 64 -1.23 2.55 17.89
N MET A 65 -0.50 3.24 17.01
CA MET A 65 0.51 4.24 17.38
C MET A 65 -0.10 5.45 18.12
N PHE A 66 -1.36 5.82 17.80
CA PHE A 66 -2.11 6.82 18.58
C PHE A 66 -2.64 6.27 19.91
N GLY A 67 -2.40 5.00 20.23
CA GLY A 67 -2.87 4.37 21.46
C GLY A 67 -4.35 4.00 21.45
N LEU A 68 -4.99 3.91 20.28
CA LEU A 68 -6.36 3.41 20.19
C LEU A 68 -6.38 1.90 20.46
N THR A 69 -7.39 1.45 21.18
CA THR A 69 -7.60 0.05 21.57
C THR A 69 -9.07 -0.34 21.38
N GLY A 70 -9.37 -1.64 21.49
CA GLY A 70 -10.73 -2.13 21.37
C GLY A 70 -11.37 -1.80 20.02
N ASP A 71 -12.67 -1.51 20.02
CA ASP A 71 -13.42 -1.18 18.80
C ASP A 71 -12.87 0.06 18.07
N ALA A 72 -12.30 1.03 18.79
CA ALA A 72 -11.71 2.21 18.18
C ALA A 72 -10.49 1.90 17.31
N LEU A 73 -9.78 0.82 17.63
CA LEU A 73 -8.66 0.35 16.81
C LEU A 73 -9.13 -0.33 15.52
N VAL A 74 -10.09 -1.26 15.62
CA VAL A 74 -10.39 -2.21 14.53
C VAL A 74 -11.61 -1.86 13.68
N ASN A 75 -12.54 -1.05 14.20
CA ASN A 75 -13.82 -0.85 13.55
C ASN A 75 -13.68 -0.18 12.16
N GLY A 76 -14.18 -0.88 11.13
CA GLY A 76 -14.21 -0.41 9.75
C GLY A 76 -12.87 -0.41 9.01
N VAL A 77 -11.81 -1.06 9.56
CA VAL A 77 -10.47 -1.11 8.96
C VAL A 77 -9.87 -2.51 8.89
N ILE A 78 -10.66 -3.54 9.14
CA ILE A 78 -10.24 -4.93 8.92
C ILE A 78 -10.49 -5.29 7.47
N GLY A 79 -9.48 -5.83 6.81
CA GLY A 79 -9.54 -6.24 5.42
C GLY A 79 -10.39 -7.50 5.19
N VAL A 80 -10.72 -7.73 3.94
CA VAL A 80 -11.40 -8.97 3.53
C VAL A 80 -10.43 -10.13 3.68
N ASN A 81 -10.92 -11.28 4.16
CA ASN A 81 -10.12 -12.48 4.45
C ASN A 81 -9.07 -12.31 5.55
N ALA A 82 -9.21 -11.32 6.42
CA ALA A 82 -8.32 -11.13 7.54
C ALA A 82 -8.24 -12.38 8.43
N THR A 83 -7.03 -12.77 8.76
CA THR A 83 -6.75 -13.85 9.75
C THR A 83 -6.96 -13.33 11.16
N TYR A 84 -6.62 -12.07 11.41
CA TYR A 84 -6.71 -11.40 12.69
C TYR A 84 -7.72 -10.25 12.59
N SER A 85 -8.80 -10.34 13.36
CA SER A 85 -9.88 -9.36 13.35
C SER A 85 -10.27 -8.85 14.72
N SER A 86 -9.82 -9.53 15.81
CA SER A 86 -10.07 -9.05 17.15
C SER A 86 -9.09 -7.93 17.54
N SER A 87 -9.53 -6.96 18.33
CA SER A 87 -8.65 -5.90 18.81
C SER A 87 -7.45 -6.43 19.59
N ALA A 88 -7.63 -7.48 20.37
CA ALA A 88 -6.55 -8.08 21.16
C ALA A 88 -5.44 -8.70 20.28
N ASP A 89 -5.83 -9.37 19.17
CA ASP A 89 -4.86 -9.91 18.21
C ASP A 89 -4.11 -8.78 17.51
N ILE A 90 -4.83 -7.75 17.04
CA ILE A 90 -4.25 -6.58 16.37
C ILE A 90 -3.31 -5.81 17.29
N GLU A 91 -3.70 -5.54 18.54
CA GLU A 91 -2.86 -4.89 19.55
C GLU A 91 -1.56 -5.69 19.78
N SER A 92 -1.68 -7.01 19.93
CA SER A 92 -0.53 -7.91 20.11
C SER A 92 0.39 -7.89 18.89
N ARG A 93 -0.15 -7.89 17.67
CA ARG A 93 0.64 -7.85 16.44
C ARG A 93 1.39 -6.53 16.30
N ILE A 94 0.72 -5.40 16.55
CA ILE A 94 1.35 -4.08 16.52
C ILE A 94 2.48 -3.99 17.58
N ALA A 95 2.22 -4.44 18.81
CA ALA A 95 3.21 -4.43 19.87
C ALA A 95 4.45 -5.29 19.53
N ASN A 96 4.27 -6.40 18.82
CA ASN A 96 5.36 -7.29 18.42
C ASN A 96 6.25 -6.72 17.29
N LEU A 97 5.85 -5.65 16.61
CA LEU A 97 6.69 -5.00 15.60
C LEU A 97 7.90 -4.31 16.23
N GLY A 98 7.75 -3.79 17.44
CA GLY A 98 8.86 -3.11 18.13
C GLY A 98 9.53 -2.07 17.23
N ASN A 99 10.85 -2.02 17.24
CA ASN A 99 11.65 -1.02 16.51
C ASN A 99 11.61 -1.17 14.96
N ILE A 100 10.92 -2.17 14.42
CA ILE A 100 10.75 -2.29 12.95
C ILE A 100 9.99 -1.09 12.40
N ILE A 101 9.08 -0.51 13.18
CA ILE A 101 8.25 0.62 12.79
C ILE A 101 8.80 1.98 13.25
N ASP A 102 9.99 2.03 13.82
CA ASP A 102 10.79 3.24 13.99
C ASP A 102 11.50 3.55 12.66
N ILE A 103 10.78 4.18 11.76
CA ILE A 103 11.21 4.36 10.37
C ILE A 103 12.29 5.43 10.25
N ASP A 104 12.17 6.52 10.99
CA ASP A 104 13.14 7.61 10.96
C ASP A 104 14.37 7.35 11.85
N GLY A 105 14.32 6.31 12.69
CA GLY A 105 15.45 5.78 13.45
C GLY A 105 15.85 6.64 14.64
N ASN A 106 14.94 7.46 15.18
CA ASN A 106 15.23 8.32 16.32
C ASN A 106 15.08 7.60 17.68
N GLY A 107 14.64 6.33 17.67
CA GLY A 107 14.41 5.50 18.85
C GLY A 107 13.04 5.67 19.48
N ASN A 108 12.18 6.50 18.92
CA ASN A 108 10.79 6.66 19.32
C ASN A 108 9.85 6.20 18.19
N ILE A 109 8.72 5.64 18.54
CA ILE A 109 7.71 5.21 17.57
C ILE A 109 6.56 6.19 17.65
N ASP A 110 6.45 7.07 16.65
CA ASP A 110 5.49 8.15 16.63
C ASP A 110 4.50 8.04 15.46
N ALA A 111 3.21 8.20 15.75
CA ALA A 111 2.17 8.16 14.74
C ALA A 111 2.32 9.24 13.66
N LEU A 112 2.79 10.43 14.03
CA LEU A 112 2.89 11.59 13.12
C LEU A 112 4.21 11.65 12.33
N THR A 113 5.17 10.81 12.67
CA THR A 113 6.41 10.61 11.91
C THR A 113 6.38 9.24 11.26
N ASP A 114 6.75 8.19 11.97
CA ASP A 114 6.83 6.82 11.46
C ASP A 114 5.53 6.31 10.87
N GLY A 115 4.42 6.49 11.59
CA GLY A 115 3.10 6.05 11.14
C GLY A 115 2.69 6.72 9.82
N LEU A 116 2.95 8.03 9.67
CA LEU A 116 2.66 8.72 8.42
C LEU A 116 3.60 8.33 7.29
N ILE A 117 4.87 8.03 7.56
CA ILE A 117 5.80 7.54 6.53
C ILE A 117 5.34 6.17 6.02
N ILE A 118 4.98 5.25 6.92
CA ILE A 118 4.43 3.93 6.54
C ILE A 118 3.15 4.11 5.72
N LEU A 119 2.21 4.92 6.17
CA LEU A 119 0.94 5.15 5.48
C LEU A 119 1.16 5.72 4.07
N ARG A 120 2.04 6.72 3.93
CA ARG A 120 2.40 7.28 2.62
C ARG A 120 3.02 6.22 1.70
N TYR A 121 3.90 5.37 2.24
CA TYR A 121 4.49 4.27 1.49
C TYR A 121 3.42 3.31 0.97
N LEU A 122 2.46 2.92 1.81
CA LEU A 122 1.35 2.04 1.43
C LEU A 122 0.42 2.68 0.39
N PHE A 123 0.25 4.01 0.40
CA PHE A 123 -0.41 4.76 -0.68
C PHE A 123 0.41 4.88 -1.97
N GLY A 124 1.61 4.29 -2.03
CA GLY A 124 2.46 4.36 -3.21
C GLY A 124 3.28 5.63 -3.36
N ILE A 125 3.31 6.51 -2.35
CA ILE A 125 4.17 7.70 -2.35
C ILE A 125 5.63 7.26 -2.16
N ARG A 126 6.54 7.84 -2.91
CA ARG A 126 7.97 7.49 -2.91
C ARG A 126 8.84 8.75 -2.97
N GLY A 127 10.15 8.57 -2.69
CA GLY A 127 11.14 9.62 -2.77
C GLY A 127 10.94 10.69 -1.70
N GLU A 128 11.50 11.87 -1.92
CA GLU A 128 11.47 12.98 -0.97
C GLU A 128 10.06 13.37 -0.49
N THR A 129 9.04 13.20 -1.35
CA THR A 129 7.65 13.49 -1.00
C THR A 129 7.15 12.59 0.15
N MET A 130 7.68 11.37 0.26
CA MET A 130 7.30 10.44 1.32
C MET A 130 7.75 10.97 2.70
N LEU A 131 8.90 11.61 2.78
CA LEU A 131 9.51 12.10 4.02
C LEU A 131 9.15 13.56 4.34
N SER A 132 8.74 14.33 3.33
CA SER A 132 8.53 15.78 3.47
C SER A 132 7.56 16.14 4.60
N GLY A 133 8.10 16.82 5.62
CA GLY A 133 7.33 17.34 6.75
C GLY A 133 6.83 16.29 7.75
N VAL A 134 7.35 15.06 7.69
CA VAL A 134 6.95 13.96 8.60
C VAL A 134 8.11 13.23 9.27
N THR A 135 9.33 13.70 9.10
CA THR A 135 10.46 13.19 9.85
C THR A 135 10.67 13.99 11.14
N ALA A 136 11.04 13.33 12.22
CA ALA A 136 11.38 14.00 13.46
C ALA A 136 12.66 14.84 13.30
N THR A 137 12.83 15.86 14.14
CA THR A 137 14.00 16.74 14.09
C THR A 137 15.31 16.05 14.48
N ASP A 138 15.22 14.97 15.23
CA ASP A 138 16.30 14.09 15.68
C ASP A 138 16.39 12.79 14.87
N SER A 139 15.69 12.73 13.74
CA SER A 139 15.72 11.62 12.79
C SER A 139 17.16 11.35 12.31
N VAL A 140 17.56 10.08 12.30
CA VAL A 140 18.85 9.62 11.73
C VAL A 140 18.69 9.06 10.32
N ARG A 141 17.45 8.88 9.84
CA ARG A 141 17.07 8.41 8.51
C ARG A 141 16.12 9.42 7.87
N SER A 142 16.69 10.47 7.31
CA SER A 142 15.93 11.58 6.72
C SER A 142 16.00 11.65 5.18
N THR A 143 16.65 10.67 4.56
CA THR A 143 16.83 10.59 3.09
C THR A 143 16.40 9.23 2.56
N VAL A 144 15.92 9.20 1.34
CA VAL A 144 15.48 8.01 0.59
C VAL A 144 16.31 7.79 -0.68
#